data_3fe0a189e61ea28bec2455576798ee10
#
_entry.id   3fe0a189e61ea28bec2455576798ee10
#
_cell.length_a   1.000
_cell.length_b   1.000
_cell.length_c   1.000
_cell.angle_alpha   90.00
_cell.angle_beta   90.00
_cell.angle_gamma   90.00
#
_symmetry.space_group_name_H-M   'P 1'
#
loop_
_entity.id
_entity.type
_entity.pdbx_description
1 polymer ?
#
loop_
_entity_poly.entity_id
_entity_poly.type
_entity_poly.pdbx_seq_one_letter_code
_entity_poly.pdbx_strand_id
1 'polypeptide(L)'
;MQRALLRGASTAEAAQYALEQMPKAATDQVTSFAREPSRGETVLPATTEGQDGPSRLARRLSTAALAMDVGAVQRMLAETIAEAGVLAGWDGVIAPVLSALGTRWRGVSAGAEVEYLLAECVFAALVRATPVLAQPRNQRPVLIASVPDEHDSMATYALAACLAERRVGTQLFGVPLPADVLAVAVRRSVPAAVVLWARHRGVADPRLFTRVSRGRQRSRMFACGPGWDPATLPDNVELLDDVADAVERVEYVLVGTDRYK
;
A
#
# COMPACT_ATOMS: atom_id res chain seq x y z
N MET A 1 -4.68 23.11 22.95
CA MET A 1 -5.00 22.17 21.88
C MET A 1 -4.02 21.00 21.72
N GLN A 2 -2.82 21.01 22.30
CA GLN A 2 -1.82 19.91 22.17
C GLN A 2 -2.12 18.61 22.96
N ARG A 3 -3.08 18.60 23.89
CA ARG A 3 -3.38 17.44 24.76
C ARG A 3 -4.43 16.45 24.24
N ALA A 4 -5.16 16.77 23.20
CA ALA A 4 -6.23 15.89 22.66
C ALA A 4 -5.71 14.77 21.75
N LEU A 5 -4.50 14.92 21.19
CA LEU A 5 -3.94 14.03 20.16
C LEU A 5 -3.09 12.87 20.71
N LEU A 6 -2.83 12.84 22.00
CA LEU A 6 -2.05 11.78 22.66
C LEU A 6 -2.90 10.62 23.19
N ARG A 7 -4.21 10.65 22.96
CA ARG A 7 -5.12 9.60 23.42
C ARG A 7 -5.88 9.00 22.24
N GLY A 8 -5.26 8.04 21.56
CA GLY A 8 -5.97 7.14 20.67
C GLY A 8 -6.21 7.61 19.23
N ALA A 9 -5.44 8.59 18.73
CA ALA A 9 -5.49 8.93 17.32
C ALA A 9 -5.00 7.76 16.45
N SER A 10 -5.75 7.42 15.42
CA SER A 10 -5.32 6.44 14.41
C SER A 10 -4.09 6.93 13.65
N THR A 11 -3.40 6.01 12.98
CA THR A 11 -2.22 6.33 12.16
C THR A 11 -2.54 7.37 11.08
N ALA A 12 -3.75 7.29 10.48
CA ALA A 12 -4.22 8.26 9.50
C ALA A 12 -4.42 9.65 10.10
N GLU A 13 -5.02 9.75 11.29
CA GLU A 13 -5.17 11.03 12.01
C GLU A 13 -3.83 11.61 12.46
N ALA A 14 -2.88 10.76 12.86
CA ALA A 14 -1.53 11.17 13.20
C ALA A 14 -0.78 11.73 11.97
N ALA A 15 -0.95 11.12 10.80
CA ALA A 15 -0.40 11.60 9.54
C ALA A 15 -1.04 12.94 9.13
N GLN A 16 -2.37 13.05 9.20
CA GLN A 16 -3.09 14.31 8.95
C GLN A 16 -2.66 15.44 9.88
N TYR A 17 -2.50 15.14 11.18
CA TYR A 17 -2.03 16.13 12.14
C TYR A 17 -0.63 16.66 11.84
N ALA A 18 0.30 15.79 11.43
CA ALA A 18 1.62 16.22 11.00
C ALA A 18 1.55 17.16 9.78
N LEU A 19 0.60 16.91 8.88
CA LEU A 19 0.35 17.74 7.70
C LEU A 19 -0.29 19.11 8.04
N GLU A 20 -1.18 19.15 9.02
CA GLU A 20 -1.87 20.38 9.46
C GLU A 20 -0.96 21.35 10.25
N GLN A 21 0.06 20.81 10.95
CA GLN A 21 1.00 21.60 11.74
C GLN A 21 2.09 22.29 10.90
N MET A 22 2.21 21.96 9.62
CA MET A 22 3.14 22.68 8.75
C MET A 22 2.58 24.03 8.33
N PRO A 23 3.35 25.13 8.44
CA PRO A 23 2.93 26.43 7.96
C PRO A 23 2.62 26.34 6.47
N LYS A 24 1.43 26.81 6.06
CA LYS A 24 1.14 27.10 4.65
C LYS A 24 2.30 27.96 4.17
N ALA A 25 3.05 27.49 3.16
CA ALA A 25 4.12 28.27 2.57
C ALA A 25 3.55 29.64 2.17
N ALA A 26 3.90 30.63 2.95
CA ALA A 26 3.70 32.02 2.58
C ALA A 26 4.64 32.27 1.42
N THR A 27 4.07 32.48 0.24
CA THR A 27 4.74 33.17 -0.84
C THR A 27 5.10 34.55 -0.34
N ASP A 28 6.37 34.89 -0.42
CA ASP A 28 7.05 36.16 -0.12
C ASP A 28 7.69 36.28 1.26
N GLN A 29 8.95 36.25 1.21
CA GLN A 29 9.99 37.15 1.70
C GLN A 29 11.24 36.38 2.16
N VAL A 30 12.20 36.39 1.26
CA VAL A 30 13.61 36.31 1.61
C VAL A 30 13.97 37.55 2.44
N THR A 31 14.26 37.35 3.70
CA THR A 31 15.32 38.12 4.41
C THR A 31 15.47 37.66 5.86
N SER A 32 16.67 37.15 6.14
CA SER A 32 17.55 37.60 7.24
C SER A 32 17.40 37.08 8.66
N PHE A 33 18.44 36.32 9.05
CA PHE A 33 19.22 36.31 10.28
C PHE A 33 18.75 35.57 11.53
N ALA A 34 19.66 34.73 11.88
CA ALA A 34 20.02 34.10 13.16
C ALA A 34 19.49 34.73 14.45
N ARG A 35 19.02 33.87 15.36
CA ARG A 35 19.19 34.09 16.81
C ARG A 35 19.27 32.75 17.54
N GLU A 36 20.23 32.71 18.44
CA GLU A 36 20.68 31.58 19.26
C GLU A 36 19.68 31.09 20.33
N PRO A 37 19.99 29.95 21.00
CA PRO A 37 19.02 29.17 21.75
C PRO A 37 18.89 29.57 23.21
N SER A 38 17.69 29.45 23.75
CA SER A 38 17.48 29.50 25.21
C SER A 38 17.15 28.11 25.74
N ARG A 39 18.00 27.65 26.64
CA ARG A 39 17.82 26.47 27.48
C ARG A 39 16.55 26.57 28.32
N GLY A 40 15.79 25.48 28.31
CA GLY A 40 14.69 25.24 29.24
C GLY A 40 14.45 23.75 29.33
N GLU A 41 15.19 23.11 30.21
CA GLU A 41 15.08 21.70 30.56
C GLU A 41 13.76 21.49 31.31
N THR A 42 12.85 20.70 30.74
CA THR A 42 11.73 20.11 31.50
C THR A 42 11.68 18.64 31.18
N VAL A 43 12.18 17.85 32.12
CA VAL A 43 12.06 16.39 32.19
C VAL A 43 10.58 16.02 32.26
N LEU A 44 10.08 15.28 31.28
CA LEU A 44 8.79 14.63 31.33
C LEU A 44 8.94 13.13 31.53
N PRO A 45 8.08 12.52 32.38
CA PRO A 45 8.23 11.15 32.78
C PRO A 45 7.93 10.17 31.61
N ALA A 46 8.68 9.07 31.62
CA ALA A 46 8.49 7.92 30.73
C ALA A 46 7.07 7.37 30.88
N THR A 47 6.32 7.32 29.79
CA THR A 47 5.03 6.65 29.71
C THR A 47 5.03 5.60 28.61
N THR A 48 4.89 4.38 29.04
CA THR A 48 4.34 3.18 28.40
C THR A 48 4.67 2.96 26.92
N GLU A 49 5.69 2.22 26.68
CA GLU A 49 6.05 1.60 25.39
C GLU A 49 5.01 0.52 25.06
N GLY A 50 4.17 0.76 24.03
CA GLY A 50 3.32 -0.32 23.55
C GLY A 50 2.32 0.00 22.44
N GLN A 51 1.81 1.23 22.33
CA GLN A 51 0.77 1.57 21.33
C GLN A 51 1.10 2.80 20.44
N ASP A 52 2.18 3.48 20.67
CA ASP A 52 2.56 4.71 19.93
C ASP A 52 3.49 4.47 18.71
N GLY A 53 3.95 3.27 18.50
CA GLY A 53 4.95 2.95 17.46
C GLY A 53 4.52 3.33 16.03
N PRO A 54 3.42 2.78 15.50
CA PRO A 54 2.99 3.05 14.12
C PRO A 54 2.63 4.50 13.88
N SER A 55 1.91 5.16 14.80
CA SER A 55 1.51 6.57 14.70
C SER A 55 2.69 7.54 14.73
N ARG A 56 3.73 7.21 15.51
CA ARG A 56 4.97 8.01 15.55
C ARG A 56 5.75 7.86 14.25
N LEU A 57 5.84 6.63 13.73
CA LEU A 57 6.53 6.34 12.49
C LEU A 57 5.83 6.99 11.28
N ALA A 58 4.50 6.93 11.23
CA ALA A 58 3.71 7.59 10.20
C ALA A 58 3.94 9.11 10.18
N ARG A 59 4.00 9.74 11.35
CA ARG A 59 4.33 11.18 11.47
C ARG A 59 5.73 11.50 10.97
N ARG A 60 6.73 10.69 11.36
CA ARG A 60 8.12 10.86 10.90
C ARG A 60 8.24 10.70 9.39
N LEU A 61 7.58 9.68 8.84
CA LEU A 61 7.55 9.42 7.40
C LEU A 61 6.91 10.58 6.63
N SER A 62 5.76 11.07 7.11
CA SER A 62 5.09 12.24 6.52
C SER A 62 5.96 13.48 6.58
N THR A 63 6.65 13.72 7.71
CA THR A 63 7.54 14.87 7.87
C THR A 63 8.74 14.80 6.91
N ALA A 64 9.35 13.63 6.76
CA ALA A 64 10.46 13.43 5.83
C ALA A 64 10.01 13.61 4.37
N ALA A 65 8.84 13.09 4.00
CA ALA A 65 8.27 13.28 2.68
C ALA A 65 8.01 14.75 2.37
N LEU A 66 7.42 15.49 3.31
CA LEU A 66 7.18 16.94 3.20
C LEU A 66 8.47 17.75 3.09
N ALA A 67 9.55 17.29 3.72
CA ALA A 67 10.88 17.91 3.60
C ALA A 67 11.62 17.49 2.31
N MET A 68 11.01 16.67 1.46
CA MET A 68 11.62 16.08 0.25
C MET A 68 12.91 15.29 0.56
N ASP A 69 13.05 14.75 1.78
CA ASP A 69 14.20 13.96 2.19
C ASP A 69 14.03 12.49 1.76
N VAL A 70 14.36 12.24 0.50
CA VAL A 70 14.32 10.90 -0.12
C VAL A 70 15.09 9.87 0.70
N GLY A 71 16.27 10.25 1.22
CA GLY A 71 17.13 9.35 1.97
C GLY A 71 16.48 8.91 3.29
N ALA A 72 15.89 9.85 4.02
CA ALA A 72 15.16 9.52 5.26
C ALA A 72 13.92 8.68 4.97
N VAL A 73 13.14 9.01 3.94
CA VAL A 73 11.96 8.23 3.54
C VAL A 73 12.35 6.79 3.21
N GLN A 74 13.35 6.58 2.36
CA GLN A 74 13.79 5.24 1.97
C GLN A 74 14.31 4.41 3.15
N ARG A 75 15.10 5.01 4.05
CA ARG A 75 15.57 4.31 5.26
C ARG A 75 14.41 3.88 6.15
N MET A 76 13.48 4.79 6.46
CA MET A 76 12.32 4.48 7.30
C MET A 76 11.44 3.38 6.70
N LEU A 77 11.21 3.38 5.38
CA LEU A 77 10.46 2.32 4.71
C LEU A 77 11.19 0.97 4.80
N ALA A 78 12.51 0.96 4.58
CA ALA A 78 13.30 -0.25 4.67
C ALA A 78 13.33 -0.82 6.10
N GLU A 79 13.53 0.04 7.11
CA GLU A 79 13.48 -0.34 8.53
C GLU A 79 12.09 -0.89 8.91
N THR A 80 11.01 -0.21 8.50
CA THR A 80 9.63 -0.64 8.76
C THR A 80 9.36 -2.05 8.20
N ILE A 81 9.76 -2.29 6.96
CA ILE A 81 9.56 -3.59 6.31
C ILE A 81 10.44 -4.67 6.95
N ALA A 82 11.69 -4.34 7.30
CA ALA A 82 12.61 -5.29 7.92
C ALA A 82 12.18 -5.71 9.34
N GLU A 83 11.63 -4.78 10.12
CA GLU A 83 11.25 -5.00 11.52
C GLU A 83 9.86 -5.62 11.66
N ALA A 84 8.88 -5.14 10.91
CA ALA A 84 7.47 -5.54 11.05
C ALA A 84 6.98 -6.51 9.96
N GLY A 85 7.73 -6.68 8.88
CA GLY A 85 7.28 -7.35 7.66
C GLY A 85 6.47 -6.42 6.75
N VAL A 86 6.25 -6.87 5.51
CA VAL A 86 5.56 -6.05 4.49
C VAL A 86 4.12 -5.76 4.89
N LEU A 87 3.37 -6.76 5.33
CA LEU A 87 1.93 -6.59 5.63
C LEU A 87 1.69 -5.61 6.77
N ALA A 88 2.36 -5.80 7.90
CA ALA A 88 2.20 -4.91 9.05
C ALA A 88 2.73 -3.50 8.76
N GLY A 89 3.82 -3.37 7.98
CA GLY A 89 4.33 -2.08 7.52
C GLY A 89 3.37 -1.38 6.56
N TRP A 90 2.75 -2.14 5.66
CA TRP A 90 1.75 -1.62 4.72
C TRP A 90 0.52 -1.10 5.45
N ASP A 91 -0.17 -1.96 6.22
CA ASP A 91 -1.43 -1.60 6.88
C ASP A 91 -1.24 -0.58 8.00
N GLY A 92 -0.16 -0.74 8.78
CA GLY A 92 0.10 0.09 9.95
C GLY A 92 0.66 1.48 9.64
N VAL A 93 1.38 1.66 8.52
CA VAL A 93 2.11 2.92 8.26
C VAL A 93 1.95 3.39 6.81
N ILE A 94 2.27 2.54 5.82
CA ILE A 94 2.46 3.00 4.45
C ILE A 94 1.14 3.43 3.82
N ALA A 95 0.13 2.56 3.82
CA ALA A 95 -1.17 2.84 3.22
C ALA A 95 -1.90 4.02 3.88
N PRO A 96 -1.92 4.16 5.23
CA PRO A 96 -2.46 5.35 5.89
C PRO A 96 -1.77 6.65 5.48
N VAL A 97 -0.43 6.67 5.39
CA VAL A 97 0.32 7.87 4.99
C VAL A 97 0.06 8.23 3.52
N LEU A 98 0.08 7.26 2.61
CA LEU A 98 -0.27 7.49 1.20
C LEU A 98 -1.70 8.04 1.06
N SER A 99 -2.65 7.47 1.79
CA SER A 99 -4.06 7.93 1.76
C SER A 99 -4.21 9.35 2.31
N ALA A 100 -3.52 9.69 3.40
CA ALA A 100 -3.57 11.02 4.00
C ALA A 100 -3.00 12.08 3.06
N LEU A 101 -1.86 11.80 2.42
CA LEU A 101 -1.23 12.71 1.46
C LEU A 101 -2.09 12.87 0.19
N GLY A 102 -2.53 11.79 -0.43
CA GLY A 102 -3.37 11.83 -1.62
C GLY A 102 -4.73 12.51 -1.41
N THR A 103 -5.26 12.50 -0.19
CA THR A 103 -6.50 13.21 0.14
C THR A 103 -6.25 14.72 0.27
N ARG A 104 -5.12 15.13 0.85
CA ARG A 104 -4.79 16.54 1.12
C ARG A 104 -4.66 17.37 -0.16
N TRP A 105 -4.05 16.81 -1.21
CA TRP A 105 -3.77 17.55 -2.44
C TRP A 105 -4.67 17.19 -3.62
N ARG A 106 -5.74 16.46 -3.38
CA ARG A 106 -6.69 16.12 -4.44
C ARG A 106 -7.26 17.36 -5.08
N GLY A 107 -6.92 17.61 -6.36
CA GLY A 107 -7.34 18.77 -7.11
C GLY A 107 -6.51 20.05 -6.91
N VAL A 108 -5.38 19.98 -6.20
CA VAL A 108 -4.44 21.09 -6.00
C VAL A 108 -3.07 20.67 -6.52
N SER A 109 -2.45 21.47 -7.37
CA SER A 109 -1.13 21.18 -7.93
C SER A 109 0.02 21.35 -6.91
N ALA A 110 -0.14 22.24 -5.94
CA ALA A 110 0.87 22.50 -4.92
C ALA A 110 0.91 21.35 -3.90
N GLY A 111 2.08 20.73 -3.74
CA GLY A 111 2.29 19.59 -2.85
C GLY A 111 2.14 18.21 -3.51
N ALA A 112 1.70 18.14 -4.76
CA ALA A 112 1.63 16.89 -5.50
C ALA A 112 3.02 16.23 -5.64
N GLU A 113 4.09 17.03 -5.71
CA GLU A 113 5.48 16.54 -5.76
C GLU A 113 5.83 15.65 -4.56
N VAL A 114 5.27 15.93 -3.38
CA VAL A 114 5.48 15.13 -2.16
C VAL A 114 4.79 13.77 -2.28
N GLU A 115 3.58 13.74 -2.83
CA GLU A 115 2.83 12.50 -3.09
C GLU A 115 3.59 11.62 -4.08
N TYR A 116 4.05 12.18 -5.20
CA TYR A 116 4.85 11.46 -6.18
C TYR A 116 6.15 10.93 -5.58
N LEU A 117 6.88 11.76 -4.84
CA LEU A 117 8.13 11.34 -4.19
C LEU A 117 7.89 10.17 -3.23
N LEU A 118 6.87 10.28 -2.39
CA LEU A 118 6.55 9.19 -1.45
C LEU A 118 6.13 7.93 -2.20
N ALA A 119 5.28 8.06 -3.22
CA ALA A 119 4.84 6.92 -4.03
C ALA A 119 6.04 6.20 -4.69
N GLU A 120 6.99 6.94 -5.27
CA GLU A 120 8.21 6.37 -5.85
C GLU A 120 9.08 5.66 -4.80
N CYS A 121 9.24 6.24 -3.61
CA CYS A 121 9.99 5.61 -2.52
C CYS A 121 9.32 4.32 -2.04
N VAL A 122 8.00 4.33 -1.89
CA VAL A 122 7.20 3.15 -1.50
C VAL A 122 7.28 2.07 -2.58
N PHE A 123 7.09 2.44 -3.84
CA PHE A 123 7.25 1.53 -4.97
C PHE A 123 8.62 0.84 -4.95
N ALA A 124 9.70 1.62 -4.83
CA ALA A 124 11.05 1.08 -4.76
C ALA A 124 11.27 0.16 -3.56
N ALA A 125 10.67 0.46 -2.40
CA ALA A 125 10.74 -0.38 -1.20
C ALA A 125 10.02 -1.71 -1.41
N LEU A 126 8.79 -1.70 -1.96
CA LEU A 126 8.00 -2.90 -2.22
C LEU A 126 8.63 -3.79 -3.30
N VAL A 127 9.20 -3.21 -4.36
CA VAL A 127 9.95 -3.97 -5.38
C VAL A 127 11.15 -4.67 -4.76
N ARG A 128 11.91 -3.99 -3.88
CA ARG A 128 13.03 -4.63 -3.15
C ARG A 128 12.57 -5.74 -2.22
N ALA A 129 11.38 -5.61 -1.63
CA ALA A 129 10.78 -6.62 -0.76
C ALA A 129 10.18 -7.80 -1.54
N THR A 130 10.19 -7.77 -2.88
CA THR A 130 9.63 -8.81 -3.76
C THR A 130 10.76 -9.55 -4.48
N PRO A 131 11.51 -10.44 -3.82
CA PRO A 131 12.60 -11.18 -4.45
C PRO A 131 12.07 -12.22 -5.44
N VAL A 132 12.90 -12.56 -6.43
CA VAL A 132 12.64 -13.69 -7.30
C VAL A 132 12.78 -14.98 -6.49
N LEU A 133 11.69 -15.74 -6.39
CA LEU A 133 11.68 -17.00 -5.65
C LEU A 133 12.24 -18.13 -6.51
N ALA A 134 13.33 -18.76 -6.07
CA ALA A 134 13.89 -19.91 -6.75
C ALA A 134 12.98 -21.16 -6.64
N GLN A 135 12.27 -21.29 -5.51
CA GLN A 135 11.38 -22.42 -5.23
C GLN A 135 10.10 -21.92 -4.58
N PRO A 136 9.12 -21.43 -5.34
CA PRO A 136 7.82 -21.06 -4.80
C PRO A 136 7.04 -22.29 -4.33
N ARG A 137 6.18 -22.10 -3.32
CA ARG A 137 5.30 -23.16 -2.79
C ARG A 137 4.19 -23.57 -3.77
N ASN A 138 3.82 -22.69 -4.68
CA ASN A 138 2.80 -22.91 -5.71
C ASN A 138 3.43 -23.28 -7.06
N GLN A 139 2.87 -24.25 -7.75
CA GLN A 139 3.35 -24.70 -9.06
C GLN A 139 3.02 -23.71 -10.19
N ARG A 140 1.89 -23.02 -10.09
CA ARG A 140 1.41 -22.03 -11.04
C ARG A 140 1.29 -20.69 -10.35
N PRO A 141 1.71 -19.58 -10.99
CA PRO A 141 1.76 -18.27 -10.33
C PRO A 141 0.37 -17.75 -9.95
N VAL A 142 0.34 -16.81 -9.00
CA VAL A 142 -0.77 -15.89 -8.80
C VAL A 142 -0.58 -14.72 -9.75
N LEU A 143 -1.50 -14.50 -10.67
CA LEU A 143 -1.49 -13.31 -11.50
C LEU A 143 -2.16 -12.18 -10.72
N ILE A 144 -1.44 -11.09 -10.54
CA ILE A 144 -1.92 -9.89 -9.85
C ILE A 144 -1.90 -8.73 -10.85
N ALA A 145 -3.02 -8.05 -11.00
CA ALA A 145 -3.12 -6.89 -11.87
C ALA A 145 -4.15 -5.89 -11.34
N SER A 146 -3.96 -4.61 -11.65
CA SER A 146 -5.04 -3.63 -11.56
C SER A 146 -6.02 -3.78 -12.73
N VAL A 147 -7.28 -3.41 -12.52
CA VAL A 147 -8.23 -3.32 -13.62
C VAL A 147 -7.80 -2.26 -14.63
N PRO A 148 -8.27 -2.30 -15.90
CA PRO A 148 -8.03 -1.23 -16.86
C PRO A 148 -8.40 0.14 -16.27
N ASP A 149 -7.61 1.16 -16.59
CA ASP A 149 -7.80 2.55 -16.16
C ASP A 149 -7.67 2.80 -14.65
N GLU A 150 -7.29 1.79 -13.84
CA GLU A 150 -6.94 1.98 -12.43
C GLU A 150 -5.49 2.46 -12.31
N HIS A 151 -5.30 3.69 -11.86
CA HIS A 151 -3.98 4.29 -11.71
C HIS A 151 -3.37 4.09 -10.33
N ASP A 152 -4.18 3.71 -9.33
CA ASP A 152 -3.70 3.40 -7.98
C ASP A 152 -3.40 1.89 -7.85
N SER A 153 -2.21 1.52 -8.29
CA SER A 153 -1.75 0.12 -8.30
C SER A 153 -0.83 -0.24 -7.13
N MET A 154 -0.56 0.67 -6.19
CA MET A 154 0.43 0.44 -5.13
C MET A 154 0.10 -0.78 -4.26
N ALA A 155 -1.18 -1.02 -3.98
CA ALA A 155 -1.63 -2.19 -3.24
C ALA A 155 -1.30 -3.52 -3.95
N THR A 156 -1.21 -3.55 -5.27
CA THR A 156 -0.81 -4.77 -6.01
C THR A 156 0.65 -5.13 -5.77
N TYR A 157 1.52 -4.13 -5.62
CA TYR A 157 2.93 -4.33 -5.25
C TYR A 157 3.06 -4.79 -3.79
N ALA A 158 2.27 -4.21 -2.88
CA ALA A 158 2.22 -4.65 -1.49
C ALA A 158 1.76 -6.11 -1.39
N LEU A 159 0.70 -6.49 -2.10
CA LEU A 159 0.22 -7.87 -2.16
C LEU A 159 1.29 -8.83 -2.70
N ALA A 160 1.97 -8.46 -3.79
CA ALA A 160 3.02 -9.28 -4.36
C ALA A 160 4.20 -9.47 -3.39
N ALA A 161 4.60 -8.42 -2.68
CA ALA A 161 5.67 -8.46 -1.68
C ALA A 161 5.27 -9.34 -0.47
N CYS A 162 4.05 -9.20 0.05
CA CYS A 162 3.53 -10.05 1.13
C CYS A 162 3.49 -11.53 0.73
N LEU A 163 3.06 -11.84 -0.48
CA LEU A 163 3.02 -13.21 -0.98
C LEU A 163 4.43 -13.76 -1.19
N ALA A 164 5.39 -12.93 -1.60
CA ALA A 164 6.79 -13.33 -1.72
C ALA A 164 7.42 -13.69 -0.36
N GLU A 165 7.14 -12.94 0.71
CA GLU A 165 7.55 -13.30 2.09
C GLU A 165 7.05 -14.70 2.49
N ARG A 166 5.84 -15.08 2.02
CA ARG A 166 5.23 -16.40 2.24
C ARG A 166 5.65 -17.45 1.22
N ARG A 167 6.63 -17.12 0.38
CA ARG A 167 7.14 -17.96 -0.70
C ARG A 167 6.06 -18.40 -1.71
N VAL A 168 5.05 -17.58 -1.92
CA VAL A 168 4.05 -17.74 -2.97
C VAL A 168 4.51 -16.99 -4.21
N GLY A 169 4.69 -17.72 -5.31
CA GLY A 169 5.13 -17.18 -6.60
C GLY A 169 4.03 -16.39 -7.28
N THR A 170 4.33 -15.16 -7.66
CA THR A 170 3.41 -14.23 -8.29
C THR A 170 3.86 -13.82 -9.69
N GLN A 171 2.92 -13.38 -10.50
CA GLN A 171 3.15 -12.66 -11.74
C GLN A 171 2.39 -11.34 -11.66
N LEU A 172 3.12 -10.27 -11.37
CA LEU A 172 2.56 -8.94 -11.19
C LEU A 172 2.59 -8.14 -12.50
N PHE A 173 1.45 -7.54 -12.82
CA PHE A 173 1.34 -6.48 -13.82
C PHE A 173 1.03 -5.17 -13.09
N GLY A 174 2.07 -4.41 -12.79
CA GLY A 174 1.95 -3.18 -12.00
C GLY A 174 1.40 -1.98 -12.79
N VAL A 175 1.37 -2.08 -14.11
CA VAL A 175 0.73 -1.08 -14.98
C VAL A 175 -0.62 -1.63 -15.44
N PRO A 176 -1.70 -0.83 -15.42
CA PRO A 176 -3.00 -1.26 -15.92
C PRO A 176 -2.92 -1.75 -17.36
N LEU A 177 -3.42 -2.95 -17.61
CA LEU A 177 -3.46 -3.53 -18.95
C LEU A 177 -4.85 -3.34 -19.55
N PRO A 178 -4.97 -3.09 -20.87
CA PRO A 178 -6.24 -3.22 -21.56
C PRO A 178 -6.85 -4.62 -21.34
N ALA A 179 -8.18 -4.70 -21.26
CA ALA A 179 -8.89 -5.91 -20.87
C ALA A 179 -8.60 -7.13 -21.76
N ASP A 180 -8.40 -6.92 -23.06
CA ASP A 180 -8.03 -7.98 -24.02
C ASP A 180 -6.58 -8.43 -23.85
N VAL A 181 -5.66 -7.52 -23.56
CA VAL A 181 -4.25 -7.83 -23.24
C VAL A 181 -4.16 -8.63 -21.94
N LEU A 182 -4.89 -8.22 -20.91
CA LEU A 182 -4.98 -8.96 -19.64
C LEU A 182 -5.53 -10.37 -19.87
N ALA A 183 -6.58 -10.53 -20.67
CA ALA A 183 -7.13 -11.84 -21.01
C ALA A 183 -6.11 -12.72 -21.77
N VAL A 184 -5.26 -12.13 -22.63
CA VAL A 184 -4.15 -12.86 -23.26
C VAL A 184 -3.11 -13.27 -22.23
N ALA A 185 -2.73 -12.38 -21.32
CA ALA A 185 -1.78 -12.65 -20.27
C ALA A 185 -2.23 -13.83 -19.38
N VAL A 186 -3.49 -13.82 -18.95
CA VAL A 186 -4.08 -14.93 -18.15
C VAL A 186 -4.03 -16.25 -18.91
N ARG A 187 -4.40 -16.27 -20.20
CA ARG A 187 -4.36 -17.49 -21.01
C ARG A 187 -2.94 -18.05 -21.21
N ARG A 188 -1.95 -17.16 -21.32
CA ARG A 188 -0.54 -17.58 -21.55
C ARG A 188 0.16 -18.00 -20.27
N SER A 189 -0.10 -17.35 -19.17
CA SER A 189 0.56 -17.64 -17.88
C SER A 189 -0.08 -18.80 -17.13
N VAL A 190 -1.32 -19.16 -17.48
CA VAL A 190 -2.02 -20.31 -16.85
C VAL A 190 -2.00 -20.22 -15.31
N PRO A 191 -2.40 -19.08 -14.71
CA PRO A 191 -2.21 -18.86 -13.29
C PRO A 191 -3.12 -19.80 -12.46
N ALA A 192 -2.71 -20.09 -11.23
CA ALA A 192 -3.54 -20.80 -10.26
C ALA A 192 -4.68 -19.90 -9.75
N ALA A 193 -4.38 -18.62 -9.59
CA ALA A 193 -5.34 -17.59 -9.20
C ALA A 193 -5.09 -16.29 -9.96
N VAL A 194 -6.14 -15.50 -10.15
CA VAL A 194 -6.10 -14.14 -10.70
C VAL A 194 -6.69 -13.21 -9.66
N VAL A 195 -5.94 -12.20 -9.25
CA VAL A 195 -6.38 -11.14 -8.34
C VAL A 195 -6.45 -9.85 -9.13
N LEU A 196 -7.65 -9.25 -9.22
CA LEU A 196 -7.88 -7.99 -9.91
C LEU A 196 -8.18 -6.90 -8.89
N TRP A 197 -7.26 -5.94 -8.79
CA TRP A 197 -7.37 -4.80 -7.91
C TRP A 197 -8.15 -3.66 -8.54
N ALA A 198 -9.12 -3.11 -7.79
CA ALA A 198 -9.80 -1.87 -8.10
C ALA A 198 -9.96 -1.01 -6.84
N ARG A 199 -9.43 0.21 -6.85
CA ARG A 199 -9.65 1.19 -5.79
C ARG A 199 -10.91 2.01 -6.06
N HIS A 200 -11.15 2.33 -7.32
CA HIS A 200 -12.21 3.23 -7.74
C HIS A 200 -13.38 2.47 -8.37
N ARG A 201 -14.61 2.74 -7.90
CA ARG A 201 -15.83 2.11 -8.41
C ARG A 201 -16.06 2.37 -9.91
N GLY A 202 -15.62 3.52 -10.42
CA GLY A 202 -15.83 3.90 -11.81
C GLY A 202 -15.09 3.05 -12.84
N VAL A 203 -14.06 2.31 -12.42
CA VAL A 203 -13.24 1.45 -13.30
C VAL A 203 -13.41 -0.05 -13.02
N ALA A 204 -14.14 -0.42 -11.96
CA ALA A 204 -14.38 -1.81 -11.56
C ALA A 204 -15.53 -2.41 -12.39
N ASP A 205 -15.23 -2.90 -13.61
CA ASP A 205 -16.22 -3.59 -14.48
C ASP A 205 -16.22 -5.11 -14.21
N PRO A 206 -17.30 -5.68 -13.62
CA PRO A 206 -17.39 -7.12 -13.36
C PRO A 206 -17.31 -7.99 -14.61
N ARG A 207 -17.64 -7.45 -15.80
CA ARG A 207 -17.53 -8.15 -17.08
C ARG A 207 -16.09 -8.55 -17.42
N LEU A 208 -15.11 -7.88 -16.79
CA LEU A 208 -13.70 -8.21 -16.93
C LEU A 208 -13.43 -9.67 -16.54
N PHE A 209 -14.05 -10.14 -15.45
CA PHE A 209 -13.92 -11.54 -15.02
C PHE A 209 -14.38 -12.54 -16.07
N THR A 210 -15.49 -12.26 -16.75
CA THR A 210 -15.97 -13.09 -17.86
C THR A 210 -14.98 -13.12 -19.03
N ARG A 211 -14.29 -11.99 -19.31
CA ARG A 211 -13.29 -11.91 -20.38
C ARG A 211 -12.03 -12.71 -20.05
N VAL A 212 -11.52 -12.57 -18.81
CA VAL A 212 -10.27 -13.23 -18.39
C VAL A 212 -10.45 -14.72 -18.11
N SER A 213 -11.66 -15.16 -17.75
CA SER A 213 -11.95 -16.58 -17.48
C SER A 213 -12.29 -17.40 -18.74
N ARG A 214 -12.36 -16.78 -19.93
CA ARG A 214 -12.58 -17.48 -21.19
C ARG A 214 -11.43 -18.42 -21.51
N GLY A 215 -11.62 -19.72 -21.25
CA GLY A 215 -10.63 -20.77 -21.53
C GLY A 215 -10.96 -22.07 -20.80
N ARG A 216 -10.22 -23.15 -21.14
CA ARG A 216 -10.38 -24.46 -20.49
C ARG A 216 -9.78 -24.53 -19.09
N GLN A 217 -9.06 -23.50 -18.67
CA GLN A 217 -8.34 -23.49 -17.41
C GLN A 217 -9.16 -22.89 -16.30
N ARG A 218 -9.18 -23.57 -15.16
CA ARG A 218 -9.86 -23.12 -13.96
C ARG A 218 -8.83 -22.42 -13.05
N SER A 219 -8.68 -21.10 -13.22
CA SER A 219 -8.04 -20.24 -12.22
C SER A 219 -9.08 -19.80 -11.20
N ARG A 220 -8.69 -19.65 -9.95
CA ARG A 220 -9.50 -18.95 -8.95
C ARG A 220 -9.55 -17.47 -9.29
N MET A 221 -10.71 -16.84 -9.15
CA MET A 221 -10.89 -15.42 -9.47
C MET A 221 -11.19 -14.64 -8.22
N PHE A 222 -10.42 -13.60 -7.97
CA PHE A 222 -10.55 -12.72 -6.83
C PHE A 222 -10.70 -11.28 -7.30
N ALA A 223 -11.75 -10.62 -6.81
CA ALA A 223 -11.90 -9.17 -6.86
C ALA A 223 -11.31 -8.61 -5.57
N CYS A 224 -10.37 -7.67 -5.64
CA CYS A 224 -9.72 -7.11 -4.45
C CYS A 224 -9.80 -5.59 -4.44
N GLY A 225 -10.07 -5.03 -3.27
CA GLY A 225 -10.10 -3.59 -3.03
C GLY A 225 -11.49 -2.96 -3.03
N PRO A 226 -11.59 -1.70 -2.58
CA PRO A 226 -12.85 -1.02 -2.26
C PRO A 226 -13.68 -0.59 -3.48
N GLY A 227 -13.14 -0.72 -4.69
CA GLY A 227 -13.83 -0.34 -5.93
C GLY A 227 -14.92 -1.32 -6.33
N TRP A 228 -14.88 -2.57 -5.90
CA TRP A 228 -15.81 -3.60 -6.28
C TRP A 228 -17.14 -3.51 -5.52
N ASP A 229 -18.24 -3.77 -6.23
CA ASP A 229 -19.56 -3.92 -5.63
C ASP A 229 -19.89 -5.43 -5.55
N PRO A 230 -20.01 -5.99 -4.32
CA PRO A 230 -20.31 -7.40 -4.13
C PRO A 230 -21.56 -7.87 -4.89
N ALA A 231 -22.57 -7.01 -5.00
CA ALA A 231 -23.83 -7.34 -5.65
C ALA A 231 -23.74 -7.54 -7.17
N THR A 232 -22.63 -7.07 -7.78
CA THR A 232 -22.42 -7.14 -9.24
C THR A 232 -21.41 -8.20 -9.66
N LEU A 233 -20.69 -8.80 -8.70
CA LEU A 233 -19.69 -9.81 -8.99
C LEU A 233 -20.31 -11.13 -9.44
N PRO A 234 -19.69 -11.85 -10.41
CA PRO A 234 -20.10 -13.21 -10.74
C PRO A 234 -19.94 -14.17 -9.56
N ASP A 235 -20.81 -15.19 -9.45
CA ASP A 235 -20.83 -16.18 -8.35
C ASP A 235 -19.49 -16.92 -8.13
N ASN A 236 -18.68 -17.02 -9.19
CA ASN A 236 -17.37 -17.69 -9.14
C ASN A 236 -16.21 -16.75 -8.82
N VAL A 237 -16.48 -15.50 -8.48
CA VAL A 237 -15.51 -14.48 -8.08
C VAL A 237 -15.68 -14.19 -6.59
N GLU A 238 -14.61 -14.34 -5.85
CA GLU A 238 -14.58 -14.04 -4.42
C GLU A 238 -14.09 -12.62 -4.21
N LEU A 239 -14.80 -11.85 -3.37
CA LEU A 239 -14.39 -10.50 -2.98
C LEU A 239 -13.41 -10.58 -1.81
N LEU A 240 -12.35 -9.79 -1.90
CA LEU A 240 -11.32 -9.60 -0.88
C LEU A 240 -11.27 -8.11 -0.58
N ASP A 241 -11.44 -7.75 0.69
CA ASP A 241 -11.64 -6.34 1.08
C ASP A 241 -10.35 -5.51 0.94
N ASP A 242 -9.21 -6.10 1.33
CA ASP A 242 -7.93 -5.41 1.39
C ASP A 242 -6.74 -6.35 1.07
N VAL A 243 -5.53 -5.84 1.28
CA VAL A 243 -4.29 -6.61 1.06
C VAL A 243 -4.15 -7.75 2.06
N ALA A 244 -4.54 -7.54 3.32
CA ALA A 244 -4.42 -8.55 4.37
C ALA A 244 -5.32 -9.76 4.09
N ASP A 245 -6.59 -9.51 3.78
CA ASP A 245 -7.56 -10.53 3.39
C ASP A 245 -7.10 -11.28 2.13
N ALA A 246 -6.60 -10.54 1.13
CA ALA A 246 -6.07 -11.13 -0.09
C ALA A 246 -4.87 -12.06 0.15
N VAL A 247 -3.94 -11.66 1.01
CA VAL A 247 -2.77 -12.47 1.35
C VAL A 247 -3.19 -13.77 2.05
N GLU A 248 -4.04 -13.68 3.06
CA GLU A 248 -4.50 -14.85 3.82
C GLU A 248 -5.29 -15.81 2.93
N ARG A 249 -6.21 -15.27 2.14
CA ARG A 249 -7.09 -16.08 1.31
C ARG A 249 -6.37 -16.76 0.17
N VAL A 250 -5.50 -16.04 -0.53
CA VAL A 250 -4.70 -16.59 -1.63
C VAL A 250 -3.77 -17.68 -1.13
N GLU A 251 -3.08 -17.46 0.00
CA GLU A 251 -2.22 -18.49 0.60
C GLU A 251 -3.02 -19.73 0.98
N TYR A 252 -4.14 -19.56 1.68
CA TYR A 252 -5.01 -20.66 2.08
C TYR A 252 -5.46 -21.52 0.89
N VAL A 253 -5.91 -20.88 -0.19
CA VAL A 253 -6.47 -21.59 -1.35
C VAL A 253 -5.41 -22.32 -2.16
N LEU A 254 -4.18 -21.80 -2.25
CA LEU A 254 -3.14 -22.34 -3.12
C LEU A 254 -2.18 -23.29 -2.43
N VAL A 255 -1.93 -23.08 -1.15
CA VAL A 255 -0.90 -23.82 -0.41
C VAL A 255 -1.51 -24.70 0.67
N GLY A 256 -2.75 -24.40 1.07
CA GLY A 256 -3.39 -25.05 2.20
C GLY A 256 -2.78 -24.60 3.54
N THR A 257 -3.46 -24.92 4.62
CA THR A 257 -2.93 -24.70 5.97
C THR A 257 -1.92 -25.79 6.31
N ASP A 258 -0.66 -25.58 6.00
CA ASP A 258 0.45 -26.25 6.71
C ASP A 258 0.68 -25.60 8.10
N ARG A 259 -0.40 -25.26 8.78
CA ARG A 259 -0.35 -24.95 10.23
C ARG A 259 -0.60 -26.24 10.98
N TYR A 260 0.40 -27.01 11.23
CA TYR A 260 0.59 -28.11 12.19
C TYR A 260 1.35 -29.27 11.54
N LYS A 261 2.66 -29.11 11.51
CA LYS A 261 3.59 -30.20 11.82
C LYS A 261 4.78 -29.64 12.59
#